data_5f90721b9ae737cc412279fcc1a46aab
#
_entry.id   5f90721b9ae737cc412279fcc1a46aab
#
_cell.length_a   1.000
_cell.length_b   1.000
_cell.length_c   1.000
_cell.angle_alpha   90.00
_cell.angle_beta   90.00
_cell.angle_gamma   90.00
#
_symmetry.space_group_name_H-M   'P 1'
#
loop_
_entity.id
_entity.type
_entity.pdbx_description
1 polymer ?
#
loop_
_entity_poly.entity_id
_entity_poly.type
_entity_poly.pdbx_seq_one_letter_code
_entity_poly.pdbx_strand_id
1 'polypeptide(L)'
;MLNILKRNLFLVPLLTCFTGSLAKAQKMDFEEYDPRSTLVVPAHILTRAKYPFIDIHNHQWDMPSQNLSELTTEMDKLNMAIMNNLSGRGYRDVNGYFDVQDTTYFKKAQSNIRAHYPNRFIQFTNISFTHFGQKGWTEHALAELEADVHNGAKGLKIYKDLGMEFKDDQGRRIPVDDPRLDAIWEKCGSLHIPVLIHSADPPSFWDPMDKYNERWLELKTHPDRKRENAHPASWKTIIEEQHHVFRAHRNTVFIAAHFGWLANDLSSLGKLLDECPNVYVEIAAIIAELGRQPRQAKDFFTKYQDRILFGKDSWVPSEYVTYFRVLETADEYFPYHKKYHAFWRMYGLALPDEVLKKVYYKNALRIIPGLDKSSFPQ
;
A
#
# COMPACT_ATOMS: atom_id res chain seq x y z
N MET A 1 81.22 -73.36 -15.14
CA MET A 1 81.39 -72.05 -14.50
C MET A 1 80.46 -71.11 -15.19
N LEU A 2 79.28 -70.81 -14.59
CA LEU A 2 78.24 -69.97 -15.18
C LEU A 2 78.21 -68.68 -14.40
N ASN A 3 78.51 -67.58 -15.08
CA ASN A 3 78.36 -66.24 -14.52
C ASN A 3 76.90 -65.75 -14.72
N ILE A 4 76.20 -65.50 -13.63
CA ILE A 4 74.83 -64.92 -13.63
C ILE A 4 74.99 -63.42 -13.47
N LEU A 5 74.62 -62.63 -14.54
CA LEU A 5 74.47 -61.19 -14.49
C LEU A 5 73.16 -60.83 -13.78
N LYS A 6 73.25 -60.14 -12.64
CA LYS A 6 72.11 -59.52 -11.97
C LYS A 6 71.82 -58.21 -12.65
N ARG A 7 70.62 -58.08 -13.27
CA ARG A 7 70.02 -56.81 -13.76
C ARG A 7 69.28 -56.16 -12.61
N ASN A 8 69.78 -55.04 -12.13
CA ASN A 8 69.05 -54.20 -11.20
C ASN A 8 68.00 -53.37 -11.99
N LEU A 9 66.74 -53.67 -11.74
CA LEU A 9 65.63 -52.83 -12.21
C LEU A 9 65.45 -51.70 -11.21
N PHE A 10 65.78 -50.47 -11.62
CA PHE A 10 65.40 -49.27 -10.87
C PHE A 10 63.94 -48.95 -11.19
N LEU A 11 63.03 -49.18 -10.23
CA LEU A 11 61.66 -48.61 -10.23
C LEU A 11 61.74 -47.11 -9.83
N VAL A 12 61.53 -46.25 -10.78
CA VAL A 12 61.28 -44.82 -10.49
C VAL A 12 59.80 -44.63 -10.14
N PRO A 13 59.45 -44.20 -8.91
CA PRO A 13 58.05 -43.92 -8.61
C PRO A 13 57.64 -42.64 -9.32
N LEU A 14 56.71 -42.77 -10.23
CA LEU A 14 56.06 -41.64 -10.87
C LEU A 14 55.11 -40.92 -9.82
N LEU A 15 55.63 -39.88 -9.19
CA LEU A 15 54.87 -39.05 -8.26
C LEU A 15 53.99 -38.17 -9.13
N THR A 16 52.76 -38.60 -9.40
CA THR A 16 51.72 -37.74 -10.00
C THR A 16 51.27 -36.74 -8.96
N CYS A 17 51.83 -35.51 -8.99
CA CYS A 17 51.26 -34.36 -8.27
C CYS A 17 49.88 -34.05 -8.83
N PHE A 18 48.83 -34.55 -8.17
CA PHE A 18 47.50 -33.98 -8.32
C PHE A 18 47.50 -32.56 -7.71
N THR A 19 47.79 -31.55 -8.51
CA THR A 19 47.48 -30.18 -8.15
C THR A 19 45.97 -30.02 -8.25
N GLY A 20 45.27 -30.43 -7.21
CA GLY A 20 43.85 -30.09 -7.05
C GLY A 20 43.74 -28.55 -6.97
N SER A 21 43.34 -27.92 -8.06
CA SER A 21 42.90 -26.55 -8.01
C SER A 21 41.71 -26.49 -7.06
N LEU A 22 41.95 -26.08 -5.83
CA LEU A 22 40.87 -25.71 -4.90
C LEU A 22 40.16 -24.56 -5.54
N ALA A 23 39.03 -24.83 -6.23
CA ALA A 23 38.13 -23.83 -6.70
C ALA A 23 37.67 -23.03 -5.47
N LYS A 24 38.24 -21.85 -5.30
CA LYS A 24 37.73 -20.90 -4.26
C LYS A 24 36.30 -20.57 -4.61
N ALA A 25 35.36 -20.94 -3.76
CA ALA A 25 33.99 -20.50 -3.91
C ALA A 25 33.94 -18.95 -4.00
N GLN A 26 33.37 -18.45 -5.08
CA GLN A 26 33.20 -17.03 -5.25
C GLN A 26 32.18 -16.55 -4.20
N LYS A 27 32.56 -15.57 -3.41
CA LYS A 27 31.63 -14.91 -2.47
C LYS A 27 30.93 -13.78 -3.20
N MET A 28 29.62 -13.73 -3.09
CA MET A 28 28.77 -12.65 -3.58
C MET A 28 27.89 -12.21 -2.42
N ASP A 29 27.71 -10.91 -2.26
CA ASP A 29 26.71 -10.38 -1.32
C ASP A 29 25.31 -10.67 -1.88
N PHE A 30 24.39 -11.12 -1.01
CA PHE A 30 23.04 -11.46 -1.46
C PHE A 30 22.27 -10.22 -1.96
N GLU A 31 22.64 -9.02 -1.53
CA GLU A 31 22.05 -7.76 -1.99
C GLU A 31 22.44 -7.44 -3.44
N GLU A 32 23.58 -7.94 -3.90
CA GLU A 32 24.06 -7.82 -5.28
C GLU A 32 23.52 -8.94 -6.19
N TYR A 33 22.97 -10.02 -5.59
CA TYR A 33 22.48 -11.17 -6.31
C TYR A 33 21.14 -10.86 -7.00
N ASP A 34 21.18 -10.52 -8.27
CA ASP A 34 20.02 -10.23 -9.12
C ASP A 34 20.10 -11.04 -10.44
N PRO A 35 19.88 -12.35 -10.39
CA PRO A 35 19.99 -13.21 -11.55
C PRO A 35 18.92 -12.86 -12.59
N ARG A 36 19.34 -12.75 -13.84
CA ARG A 36 18.40 -12.64 -14.96
C ARG A 36 17.68 -13.95 -15.16
N SER A 37 16.38 -13.90 -15.34
CA SER A 37 15.59 -15.09 -15.70
C SER A 37 16.01 -15.61 -17.07
N THR A 38 16.17 -16.92 -17.17
CA THR A 38 16.36 -17.62 -18.45
C THR A 38 15.03 -18.14 -19.02
N LEU A 39 13.92 -17.90 -18.35
CA LEU A 39 12.59 -18.31 -18.79
C LEU A 39 12.20 -17.53 -20.06
N VAL A 40 11.68 -18.24 -21.04
CA VAL A 40 11.07 -17.67 -22.24
C VAL A 40 9.56 -17.77 -22.07
N VAL A 41 8.96 -16.71 -21.55
CA VAL A 41 7.54 -16.63 -21.27
C VAL A 41 6.94 -15.40 -21.96
N PRO A 42 5.62 -15.38 -22.26
CA PRO A 42 4.96 -14.19 -22.75
C PRO A 42 5.18 -12.99 -21.81
N ALA A 43 5.38 -11.82 -22.38
CA ALA A 43 5.56 -10.59 -21.63
C ALA A 43 4.76 -9.45 -22.28
N HIS A 44 3.86 -8.84 -21.52
CA HIS A 44 3.06 -7.71 -21.97
C HIS A 44 3.63 -6.43 -21.34
N ILE A 45 4.15 -5.55 -22.20
CA ILE A 45 4.63 -4.23 -21.78
C ILE A 45 3.45 -3.27 -21.84
N LEU A 46 2.79 -3.09 -20.71
CA LEU A 46 1.73 -2.12 -20.55
C LEU A 46 2.31 -0.75 -20.25
N THR A 47 1.70 0.29 -20.80
CA THR A 47 2.06 1.70 -20.53
C THR A 47 0.91 2.44 -19.83
N ARG A 48 -0.30 1.88 -19.88
CA ARG A 48 -1.53 2.47 -19.35
C ARG A 48 -2.54 1.39 -18.98
N ALA A 49 -3.48 1.72 -18.12
CA ALA A 49 -4.59 0.85 -17.77
C ALA A 49 -5.54 0.60 -18.96
N LYS A 50 -6.09 -0.60 -19.04
CA LYS A 50 -7.07 -0.99 -20.06
C LYS A 50 -8.35 -0.15 -20.02
N TYR A 51 -8.80 0.20 -18.83
CA TYR A 51 -9.97 1.05 -18.60
C TYR A 51 -9.58 2.33 -17.86
N PRO A 52 -10.35 3.43 -18.00
CA PRO A 52 -10.17 4.58 -17.13
C PRO A 52 -10.28 4.17 -15.66
N PHE A 53 -9.44 4.74 -14.80
CA PHE A 53 -9.46 4.37 -13.38
C PHE A 53 -9.44 5.59 -12.45
N ILE A 54 -9.85 5.34 -11.23
CA ILE A 54 -9.83 6.28 -10.11
C ILE A 54 -8.78 5.78 -9.14
N ASP A 55 -7.74 6.57 -8.90
CA ASP A 55 -6.78 6.33 -7.82
C ASP A 55 -7.32 6.97 -6.54
N ILE A 56 -7.82 6.14 -5.62
CA ILE A 56 -8.42 6.64 -4.37
C ILE A 56 -7.41 6.86 -3.25
N HIS A 57 -6.15 6.43 -3.43
CA HIS A 57 -5.11 6.56 -2.44
C HIS A 57 -3.86 7.20 -3.05
N ASN A 58 -3.80 8.52 -3.00
CA ASN A 58 -2.65 9.28 -3.46
C ASN A 58 -2.38 10.47 -2.54
N HIS A 59 -1.13 10.93 -2.53
CA HIS A 59 -0.68 12.06 -1.73
C HIS A 59 -0.05 13.12 -2.62
N GLN A 60 -0.68 14.31 -2.67
CA GLN A 60 -0.21 15.47 -3.42
C GLN A 60 0.00 16.61 -2.42
N TRP A 61 1.22 16.67 -1.88
CA TRP A 61 1.56 17.60 -0.80
C TRP A 61 1.54 19.07 -1.23
N ASP A 62 1.80 19.32 -2.52
CA ASP A 62 1.84 20.68 -3.09
C ASP A 62 0.53 21.09 -3.77
N MET A 63 -0.56 20.34 -3.59
CA MET A 63 -1.86 20.58 -4.23
C MET A 63 -2.34 22.03 -4.18
N PRO A 64 -2.13 22.81 -3.11
CA PRO A 64 -2.50 24.22 -3.06
C PRO A 64 -1.90 25.10 -4.17
N SER A 65 -0.71 24.74 -4.65
CA SER A 65 0.06 25.53 -5.64
C SER A 65 0.57 24.72 -6.81
N GLN A 66 0.25 23.42 -6.85
CA GLN A 66 0.74 22.49 -7.85
C GLN A 66 0.23 22.86 -9.25
N ASN A 67 1.08 22.67 -10.27
CA ASN A 67 0.69 22.78 -11.66
C ASN A 67 -0.16 21.56 -12.06
N LEU A 68 -1.47 21.71 -11.99
CA LEU A 68 -2.41 20.62 -12.28
C LEU A 68 -2.47 20.25 -13.77
N SER A 69 -1.99 21.12 -14.67
CA SER A 69 -1.93 20.79 -16.10
C SER A 69 -0.86 19.73 -16.38
N GLU A 70 0.32 19.86 -15.76
CA GLU A 70 1.38 18.84 -15.87
C GLU A 70 0.92 17.52 -15.24
N LEU A 71 0.32 17.59 -14.06
CA LEU A 71 -0.17 16.40 -13.36
C LEU A 71 -1.24 15.66 -14.18
N THR A 72 -2.21 16.37 -14.75
CA THR A 72 -3.25 15.75 -15.61
C THR A 72 -2.67 15.16 -16.88
N THR A 73 -1.64 15.78 -17.47
CA THR A 73 -0.94 15.21 -18.63
C THR A 73 -0.32 13.84 -18.32
N GLU A 74 0.29 13.70 -17.15
CA GLU A 74 0.82 12.41 -16.72
C GLU A 74 -0.29 11.39 -16.36
N MET A 75 -1.38 11.86 -15.75
CA MET A 75 -2.57 11.03 -15.49
C MET A 75 -3.17 10.48 -16.79
N ASP A 76 -3.26 11.29 -17.83
CA ASP A 76 -3.81 10.89 -19.14
C ASP A 76 -2.97 9.79 -19.81
N LYS A 77 -1.65 9.85 -19.68
CA LYS A 77 -0.76 8.77 -20.15
C LYS A 77 -1.09 7.43 -19.51
N LEU A 78 -1.46 7.43 -18.24
CA LEU A 78 -1.82 6.24 -17.48
C LEU A 78 -3.27 5.78 -17.68
N ASN A 79 -4.13 6.58 -18.32
CA ASN A 79 -5.58 6.42 -18.35
C ASN A 79 -6.26 6.67 -17.00
N MET A 80 -5.66 7.50 -16.14
CA MET A 80 -6.23 7.88 -14.84
C MET A 80 -7.25 8.99 -15.04
N ALA A 81 -8.52 8.71 -14.76
CA ALA A 81 -9.59 9.69 -14.89
C ALA A 81 -9.66 10.63 -13.68
N ILE A 82 -9.56 10.09 -12.47
CA ILE A 82 -9.68 10.86 -11.21
C ILE A 82 -8.57 10.42 -10.25
N MET A 83 -7.98 11.40 -9.58
CA MET A 83 -7.05 11.19 -8.46
C MET A 83 -7.64 11.75 -7.17
N ASN A 84 -7.61 10.96 -6.11
CA ASN A 84 -7.96 11.41 -4.77
C ASN A 84 -6.73 11.84 -4.01
N ASN A 85 -6.65 13.12 -3.63
CA ASN A 85 -5.61 13.61 -2.76
C ASN A 85 -5.98 13.38 -1.28
N LEU A 86 -5.20 12.56 -0.60
CA LEU A 86 -5.35 12.25 0.83
C LEU A 86 -4.56 13.17 1.75
N SER A 87 -3.79 14.13 1.20
CA SER A 87 -3.01 15.09 2.01
C SER A 87 -3.90 16.08 2.79
N GLY A 88 -5.19 16.07 2.52
CA GLY A 88 -6.26 16.68 3.32
C GLY A 88 -5.99 18.11 3.76
N ARG A 89 -5.60 18.30 5.00
CA ARG A 89 -5.34 19.61 5.63
C ARG A 89 -3.83 19.92 5.71
N GLY A 90 -3.02 19.39 4.80
CA GLY A 90 -1.58 19.67 4.80
C GLY A 90 -0.84 18.92 5.89
N TYR A 91 -1.01 17.64 5.92
CA TYR A 91 -0.37 16.74 6.86
C TYR A 91 1.14 16.73 6.68
N ARG A 92 1.89 16.99 7.73
CA ARG A 92 3.36 16.98 7.73
C ARG A 92 3.89 16.10 8.86
N ASP A 93 5.07 15.54 8.63
CA ASP A 93 5.85 14.93 9.69
C ASP A 93 6.35 16.02 10.64
N VAL A 94 5.94 15.93 11.90
CA VAL A 94 6.38 16.82 12.97
C VAL A 94 6.88 15.94 14.11
N ASN A 95 8.18 15.96 14.36
CA ASN A 95 8.81 15.16 15.40
C ASN A 95 8.55 13.64 15.30
N GLY A 96 8.44 13.12 14.07
CA GLY A 96 8.26 11.69 13.80
C GLY A 96 6.81 11.24 13.65
N TYR A 97 5.83 12.13 13.69
CA TYR A 97 4.45 11.80 13.35
C TYR A 97 3.80 12.86 12.47
N PHE A 98 2.80 12.39 11.74
CA PHE A 98 2.00 13.23 10.89
C PHE A 98 0.90 13.94 11.70
N ASP A 99 0.85 15.25 11.66
CA ASP A 99 -0.29 16.02 12.16
C ASP A 99 -0.65 17.17 11.22
N VAL A 100 -1.85 17.69 11.37
CA VAL A 100 -2.37 18.81 10.56
C VAL A 100 -1.56 20.07 10.86
N GLN A 101 -0.97 20.66 9.82
CA GLN A 101 -0.05 21.80 9.94
C GLN A 101 -0.66 23.13 9.47
N ASP A 102 -1.51 23.08 8.44
CA ASP A 102 -2.04 24.29 7.80
C ASP A 102 -3.56 24.18 7.64
N THR A 103 -4.31 24.86 8.49
CA THR A 103 -5.77 24.90 8.41
C THR A 103 -6.29 25.54 7.12
N THR A 104 -5.45 26.27 6.37
CA THR A 104 -5.81 26.86 5.07
C THR A 104 -5.52 25.95 3.89
N TYR A 105 -4.73 24.90 4.07
CA TYR A 105 -4.30 23.99 3.01
C TYR A 105 -5.48 23.43 2.24
N PHE A 106 -6.48 22.87 2.93
CA PHE A 106 -7.65 22.25 2.31
C PHE A 106 -8.35 23.24 1.37
N LYS A 107 -8.64 24.46 1.86
CA LYS A 107 -9.32 25.49 1.09
C LYS A 107 -8.51 25.94 -0.14
N LYS A 108 -7.20 26.13 0.00
CA LYS A 108 -6.31 26.50 -1.12
C LYS A 108 -6.24 25.40 -2.16
N ALA A 109 -6.10 24.13 -1.74
CA ALA A 109 -6.11 22.98 -2.64
C ALA A 109 -7.44 22.86 -3.39
N GLN A 110 -8.59 23.00 -2.70
CA GLN A 110 -9.90 23.01 -3.32
C GLN A 110 -10.06 24.18 -4.32
N SER A 111 -9.50 25.35 -4.01
CA SER A 111 -9.54 26.50 -4.93
C SER A 111 -8.74 26.22 -6.20
N ASN A 112 -7.54 25.63 -6.08
CA ASN A 112 -6.73 25.25 -7.23
C ASN A 112 -7.44 24.19 -8.10
N ILE A 113 -8.01 23.15 -7.48
CA ILE A 113 -8.76 22.10 -8.18
C ILE A 113 -9.97 22.70 -8.93
N ARG A 114 -10.79 23.51 -8.26
CA ARG A 114 -12.01 24.10 -8.85
C ARG A 114 -11.70 25.06 -10.01
N ALA A 115 -10.60 25.81 -9.91
CA ALA A 115 -10.21 26.77 -10.93
C ALA A 115 -9.70 26.10 -12.21
N HIS A 116 -9.12 24.89 -12.14
CA HIS A 116 -8.41 24.32 -13.28
C HIS A 116 -8.96 22.96 -13.74
N TYR A 117 -9.22 22.02 -12.80
CA TYR A 117 -9.59 20.63 -13.16
C TYR A 117 -10.60 20.03 -12.16
N PRO A 118 -11.83 20.59 -12.04
CA PRO A 118 -12.79 20.21 -10.99
C PRO A 118 -13.26 18.75 -11.03
N ASN A 119 -13.14 18.09 -12.20
CA ASN A 119 -13.59 16.71 -12.38
C ASN A 119 -12.45 15.68 -12.38
N ARG A 120 -11.18 16.14 -12.24
CA ARG A 120 -10.01 15.26 -12.30
C ARG A 120 -9.42 14.97 -10.93
N PHE A 121 -9.71 15.81 -9.95
CA PHE A 121 -9.19 15.67 -8.59
C PHE A 121 -10.33 15.76 -7.59
N ILE A 122 -10.24 14.90 -6.58
CA ILE A 122 -11.02 15.00 -5.35
C ILE A 122 -10.07 15.05 -4.16
N GLN A 123 -10.60 15.42 -3.00
CA GLN A 123 -9.80 15.52 -1.80
C GLN A 123 -10.56 14.96 -0.60
N PHE A 124 -9.90 14.11 0.19
CA PHE A 124 -10.36 13.76 1.51
C PHE A 124 -9.73 14.72 2.52
N THR A 125 -10.48 15.06 3.56
CA THR A 125 -9.95 15.86 4.66
C THR A 125 -9.30 15.00 5.73
N ASN A 126 -8.68 15.64 6.72
CA ASN A 126 -8.12 15.00 7.92
C ASN A 126 -8.68 15.71 9.16
N ILE A 127 -8.52 15.09 10.33
CA ILE A 127 -8.72 15.72 11.64
C ILE A 127 -7.38 15.81 12.37
N SER A 128 -7.22 16.86 13.20
CA SER A 128 -6.04 16.98 14.07
C SER A 128 -6.26 16.21 15.36
N PHE A 129 -5.23 15.49 15.79
CA PHE A 129 -5.18 14.83 17.10
C PHE A 129 -4.49 15.70 18.16
N THR A 130 -4.05 16.90 17.80
CA THR A 130 -3.55 17.89 18.76
C THR A 130 -4.62 18.19 19.79
N HIS A 131 -4.27 18.15 21.07
CA HIS A 131 -5.19 18.32 22.21
C HIS A 131 -6.29 17.26 22.35
N PHE A 132 -6.11 16.09 21.76
CA PHE A 132 -7.06 14.98 21.92
C PHE A 132 -7.24 14.61 23.40
N GLY A 133 -8.51 14.52 23.81
CA GLY A 133 -8.88 14.27 25.22
C GLY A 133 -9.17 15.54 26.03
N GLN A 134 -8.83 16.73 25.54
CA GLN A 134 -9.22 17.98 26.18
C GLN A 134 -10.69 18.32 25.92
N LYS A 135 -11.26 19.08 26.84
CA LYS A 135 -12.65 19.56 26.73
C LYS A 135 -12.84 20.35 25.44
N GLY A 136 -13.85 19.99 24.67
CA GLY A 136 -14.18 20.67 23.41
C GLY A 136 -13.46 20.15 22.17
N TRP A 137 -12.54 19.19 22.32
CA TRP A 137 -11.82 18.62 21.16
C TRP A 137 -12.80 17.97 20.16
N THR A 138 -13.72 17.15 20.64
CA THR A 138 -14.69 16.43 19.80
C THR A 138 -15.56 17.41 19.02
N GLU A 139 -16.13 18.40 19.71
CA GLU A 139 -16.98 19.42 19.08
C GLU A 139 -16.22 20.20 18.01
N HIS A 140 -14.96 20.56 18.28
CA HIS A 140 -14.12 21.25 17.32
C HIS A 140 -13.81 20.37 16.09
N ALA A 141 -13.41 19.14 16.30
CA ALA A 141 -13.11 18.19 15.21
C ALA A 141 -14.34 17.92 14.33
N LEU A 142 -15.53 17.78 14.93
CA LEU A 142 -16.79 17.61 14.21
C LEU A 142 -17.14 18.83 13.38
N ALA A 143 -16.99 20.04 13.94
CA ALA A 143 -17.26 21.30 13.23
C ALA A 143 -16.30 21.50 12.05
N GLU A 144 -15.02 21.18 12.22
CA GLU A 144 -14.03 21.24 11.14
C GLU A 144 -14.33 20.24 10.02
N LEU A 145 -14.66 18.99 10.38
CA LEU A 145 -15.03 17.94 9.42
C LEU A 145 -16.25 18.37 8.59
N GLU A 146 -17.28 18.87 9.24
CA GLU A 146 -18.51 19.33 8.58
C GLU A 146 -18.24 20.52 7.66
N ALA A 147 -17.43 21.49 8.11
CA ALA A 147 -17.01 22.63 7.30
C ALA A 147 -16.22 22.19 6.05
N ASP A 148 -15.31 21.21 6.17
CA ASP A 148 -14.54 20.72 5.03
C ASP A 148 -15.43 19.94 4.04
N VAL A 149 -16.38 19.16 4.51
CA VAL A 149 -17.36 18.47 3.66
C VAL A 149 -18.23 19.50 2.91
N HIS A 150 -18.70 20.54 3.59
CA HIS A 150 -19.40 21.66 2.95
C HIS A 150 -18.53 22.36 1.89
N ASN A 151 -17.22 22.45 2.12
CA ASN A 151 -16.25 23.00 1.19
C ASN A 151 -15.78 22.02 0.11
N GLY A 152 -16.32 20.79 0.05
CA GLY A 152 -16.11 19.84 -1.03
C GLY A 152 -15.23 18.63 -0.72
N ALA A 153 -14.92 18.38 0.55
CA ALA A 153 -14.29 17.11 0.94
C ALA A 153 -15.22 15.93 0.59
N LYS A 154 -14.63 14.87 0.01
CA LYS A 154 -15.36 13.67 -0.43
C LYS A 154 -15.24 12.50 0.53
N GLY A 155 -14.46 12.64 1.59
CA GLY A 155 -14.20 11.62 2.60
C GLY A 155 -13.26 12.14 3.68
N LEU A 156 -13.04 11.29 4.68
CA LEU A 156 -12.06 11.48 5.74
C LEU A 156 -10.89 10.54 5.55
N LYS A 157 -9.64 11.04 5.64
CA LYS A 157 -8.43 10.20 5.74
C LYS A 157 -7.95 10.18 7.19
N ILE A 158 -7.74 8.97 7.69
CA ILE A 158 -7.02 8.71 8.94
C ILE A 158 -5.68 8.07 8.60
N TYR A 159 -4.62 8.63 9.17
CA TYR A 159 -3.25 8.12 9.02
C TYR A 159 -2.93 7.09 10.11
N LYS A 160 -1.91 6.25 9.83
CA LYS A 160 -1.48 5.16 10.72
C LYS A 160 -1.00 5.61 12.11
N ASP A 161 -0.68 6.90 12.22
CA ASP A 161 -0.26 7.50 13.49
C ASP A 161 -1.34 7.38 14.57
N LEU A 162 -2.62 7.33 14.19
CA LEU A 162 -3.68 6.84 15.07
C LEU A 162 -3.50 5.33 15.30
N GLY A 163 -3.41 4.94 16.54
CA GLY A 163 -3.10 3.57 16.94
C GLY A 163 -1.60 3.29 17.06
N MET A 164 -0.74 4.15 16.50
CA MET A 164 0.71 3.96 16.55
C MET A 164 1.43 5.05 17.36
N GLU A 165 1.36 6.30 16.93
CA GLU A 165 2.21 7.37 17.46
C GLU A 165 1.44 8.43 18.26
N PHE A 166 0.16 8.67 17.92
CA PHE A 166 -0.62 9.70 18.61
C PHE A 166 -0.88 9.36 20.05
N LYS A 167 -0.73 10.39 20.90
CA LYS A 167 -0.95 10.32 22.34
C LYS A 167 -1.98 11.35 22.77
N ASP A 168 -2.76 10.98 23.79
CA ASP A 168 -3.70 11.89 24.42
C ASP A 168 -2.98 12.90 25.34
N ASP A 169 -3.75 13.78 25.97
CA ASP A 169 -3.27 14.81 26.90
C ASP A 169 -2.58 14.26 28.17
N GLN A 170 -2.71 12.95 28.42
CA GLN A 170 -2.02 12.23 29.51
C GLN A 170 -0.79 11.45 29.01
N GLY A 171 -0.43 11.60 27.73
CA GLY A 171 0.70 10.92 27.10
C GLY A 171 0.47 9.44 26.81
N ARG A 172 -0.79 8.96 26.83
CA ARG A 172 -1.15 7.57 26.52
C ARG A 172 -1.42 7.43 25.04
N ARG A 173 -1.01 6.30 24.44
CA ARG A 173 -1.34 5.96 23.05
C ARG A 173 -2.86 6.04 22.84
N ILE A 174 -3.29 6.63 21.74
CA ILE A 174 -4.68 6.66 21.33
C ILE A 174 -4.95 5.39 20.53
N PRO A 175 -5.77 4.44 21.02
CA PRO A 175 -6.18 3.27 20.23
C PRO A 175 -7.00 3.68 19.01
N VAL A 176 -7.01 2.84 17.96
CA VAL A 176 -7.87 3.10 16.78
C VAL A 176 -9.35 3.11 17.17
N ASP A 177 -9.73 2.27 18.12
CA ASP A 177 -11.09 2.12 18.65
C ASP A 177 -11.35 2.90 19.94
N ASP A 178 -10.60 3.99 20.18
CA ASP A 178 -10.86 4.85 21.32
C ASP A 178 -12.30 5.40 21.26
N PRO A 179 -13.13 5.18 22.29
CA PRO A 179 -14.54 5.57 22.24
C PRO A 179 -14.77 7.09 22.09
N ARG A 180 -13.76 7.91 22.39
CA ARG A 180 -13.83 9.37 22.12
C ARG A 180 -13.87 9.70 20.63
N LEU A 181 -13.55 8.73 19.76
CA LEU A 181 -13.61 8.86 18.29
C LEU A 181 -14.96 8.45 17.68
N ASP A 182 -15.84 7.79 18.46
CA ASP A 182 -17.12 7.27 17.95
C ASP A 182 -17.94 8.34 17.22
N ALA A 183 -18.00 9.54 17.82
CA ALA A 183 -18.72 10.68 17.23
C ALA A 183 -18.17 11.10 15.85
N ILE A 184 -16.86 10.91 15.60
CA ILE A 184 -16.24 11.20 14.30
C ILE A 184 -16.72 10.18 13.26
N TRP A 185 -16.70 8.89 13.62
CA TRP A 185 -17.16 7.83 12.72
C TRP A 185 -18.65 7.98 12.38
N GLU A 186 -19.49 8.23 13.38
CA GLU A 186 -20.92 8.45 13.22
C GLU A 186 -21.21 9.71 12.37
N LYS A 187 -20.44 10.79 12.54
CA LYS A 187 -20.57 12.00 11.72
C LYS A 187 -20.26 11.68 10.25
N CYS A 188 -19.21 10.93 9.95
CA CYS A 188 -18.92 10.51 8.57
C CYS A 188 -20.08 9.71 7.97
N GLY A 189 -20.68 8.79 8.72
CA GLY A 189 -21.87 8.04 8.31
C GLY A 189 -23.06 8.97 8.01
N SER A 190 -23.34 9.93 8.89
CA SER A 190 -24.44 10.90 8.72
C SER A 190 -24.24 11.84 7.54
N LEU A 191 -22.99 12.19 7.22
CA LEU A 191 -22.60 13.00 6.08
C LEU A 191 -22.48 12.17 4.78
N HIS A 192 -22.68 10.86 4.84
CA HIS A 192 -22.55 9.93 3.72
C HIS A 192 -21.20 10.01 3.01
N ILE A 193 -20.12 10.20 3.77
CA ILE A 193 -18.76 10.21 3.26
C ILE A 193 -17.99 9.00 3.77
N PRO A 194 -17.12 8.36 2.94
CA PRO A 194 -16.28 7.26 3.39
C PRO A 194 -15.12 7.72 4.26
N VAL A 195 -14.67 6.83 5.14
CA VAL A 195 -13.43 6.97 5.91
C VAL A 195 -12.37 6.05 5.32
N LEU A 196 -11.31 6.59 4.72
CA LEU A 196 -10.14 5.82 4.33
C LEU A 196 -9.17 5.80 5.52
N ILE A 197 -9.06 4.63 6.13
CA ILE A 197 -8.27 4.43 7.35
C ILE A 197 -7.05 3.57 7.09
N HIS A 198 -5.89 4.11 7.45
CA HIS A 198 -4.62 3.40 7.45
C HIS A 198 -4.25 3.10 8.91
N SER A 199 -4.25 1.81 9.29
CA SER A 199 -3.82 1.35 10.61
C SER A 199 -2.67 0.38 10.46
N ALA A 200 -1.68 0.46 11.35
CA ALA A 200 -0.47 -0.35 11.33
C ALA A 200 0.43 -0.18 10.08
N ASP A 201 1.39 -1.07 9.95
CA ASP A 201 2.34 -1.29 8.84
C ASP A 201 2.33 -2.79 8.47
N PRO A 202 3.07 -3.26 7.47
CA PRO A 202 3.20 -4.69 7.18
C PRO A 202 3.56 -5.51 8.42
N PRO A 203 2.95 -6.69 8.64
CA PRO A 203 3.19 -7.50 9.84
C PRO A 203 4.68 -7.83 10.06
N SER A 204 5.45 -8.02 8.97
CA SER A 204 6.90 -8.27 9.04
C SER A 204 7.72 -7.14 9.65
N PHE A 205 7.15 -5.93 9.82
CA PHE A 205 7.83 -4.84 10.54
C PHE A 205 7.94 -5.13 12.04
N TRP A 206 7.08 -6.01 12.59
CA TRP A 206 7.16 -6.50 13.98
C TRP A 206 8.03 -7.75 14.14
N ASP A 207 8.32 -8.47 13.03
CA ASP A 207 9.13 -9.69 13.07
C ASP A 207 10.61 -9.39 13.40
N PRO A 208 11.35 -10.33 13.99
CA PRO A 208 12.79 -10.19 14.20
C PRO A 208 13.54 -9.83 12.92
N MET A 209 14.61 -9.02 13.07
CA MET A 209 15.51 -8.68 11.96
C MET A 209 16.51 -9.80 11.71
N ASP A 210 16.05 -10.92 11.18
CA ASP A 210 16.84 -12.10 10.87
C ASP A 210 16.60 -12.59 9.42
N LYS A 211 17.18 -13.73 9.07
CA LYS A 211 17.10 -14.35 7.74
C LYS A 211 15.69 -14.78 7.32
N TYR A 212 14.71 -14.76 8.21
CA TYR A 212 13.33 -15.15 7.94
C TYR A 212 12.41 -13.94 7.73
N ASN A 213 12.88 -12.73 8.00
CA ASN A 213 12.09 -11.51 7.77
C ASN A 213 12.02 -11.20 6.27
N GLU A 214 10.83 -11.33 5.68
CA GLU A 214 10.67 -11.12 4.23
C GLU A 214 10.88 -9.67 3.77
N ARG A 215 10.85 -8.70 4.71
CA ARG A 215 11.11 -7.27 4.44
C ARG A 215 12.44 -6.78 5.02
N TRP A 216 13.38 -7.70 5.25
CA TRP A 216 14.67 -7.38 5.83
C TRP A 216 15.43 -6.28 5.08
N LEU A 217 15.41 -6.28 3.74
CA LEU A 217 16.06 -5.26 2.92
C LEU A 217 15.43 -3.88 3.11
N GLU A 218 14.12 -3.80 3.17
CA GLU A 218 13.41 -2.57 3.43
C GLU A 218 13.74 -2.01 4.80
N LEU A 219 13.70 -2.83 5.84
CA LEU A 219 14.00 -2.44 7.21
C LEU A 219 15.48 -2.13 7.44
N LYS A 220 16.39 -2.73 6.67
CA LYS A 220 17.81 -2.37 6.68
C LYS A 220 18.03 -0.95 6.17
N THR A 221 17.34 -0.56 5.09
CA THR A 221 17.45 0.77 4.49
C THR A 221 16.61 1.84 5.22
N HIS A 222 15.54 1.42 5.90
CA HIS A 222 14.62 2.27 6.65
C HIS A 222 14.42 1.72 8.07
N PRO A 223 15.43 1.77 8.95
CA PRO A 223 15.36 1.17 10.30
C PRO A 223 14.30 1.83 11.19
N ASP A 224 13.91 3.07 10.89
CA ASP A 224 12.81 3.81 11.52
C ASP A 224 11.44 3.14 11.33
N ARG A 225 11.30 2.26 10.34
CA ARG A 225 10.06 1.49 10.09
C ARG A 225 9.92 0.24 10.96
N LYS A 226 11.01 -0.22 11.61
CA LYS A 226 10.95 -1.38 12.51
C LYS A 226 10.03 -1.08 13.71
N ARG A 227 9.16 -2.04 14.04
CA ARG A 227 8.19 -1.93 15.14
C ARG A 227 8.45 -2.99 16.20
N GLU A 228 7.96 -2.72 17.42
CA GLU A 228 8.05 -3.65 18.55
C GLU A 228 6.69 -3.79 19.22
N ASN A 229 6.44 -4.96 19.84
CA ASN A 229 5.16 -5.24 20.48
C ASN A 229 4.84 -4.33 21.68
N ALA A 230 5.86 -3.78 22.31
CA ALA A 230 5.69 -2.87 23.45
C ALA A 230 5.47 -1.42 23.02
N HIS A 231 5.90 -1.05 21.81
CA HIS A 231 5.78 0.31 21.27
C HIS A 231 5.80 0.28 19.75
N PRO A 232 4.72 0.73 19.10
CA PRO A 232 3.53 1.38 19.66
C PRO A 232 2.54 0.42 20.35
N ALA A 233 2.38 -0.79 19.86
CA ALA A 233 1.60 -1.92 20.33
C ALA A 233 1.87 -3.12 19.40
N SER A 234 1.36 -4.30 19.72
CA SER A 234 1.46 -5.43 18.80
C SER A 234 0.66 -5.17 17.53
N TRP A 235 1.13 -5.69 16.39
CA TRP A 235 0.40 -5.62 15.12
C TRP A 235 -1.04 -6.12 15.27
N LYS A 236 -1.19 -7.26 15.95
CA LYS A 236 -2.50 -7.87 16.20
C LYS A 236 -3.44 -6.93 16.96
N THR A 237 -2.94 -6.25 17.99
CA THR A 237 -3.73 -5.29 18.78
C THR A 237 -4.27 -4.17 17.89
N ILE A 238 -3.41 -3.54 17.08
CA ILE A 238 -3.82 -2.42 16.23
C ILE A 238 -4.83 -2.84 15.16
N ILE A 239 -4.66 -4.03 14.59
CA ILE A 239 -5.59 -4.56 13.60
C ILE A 239 -6.94 -4.94 14.22
N GLU A 240 -6.94 -5.50 15.43
CA GLU A 240 -8.17 -5.81 16.17
C GLU A 240 -8.94 -4.54 16.55
N GLU A 241 -8.25 -3.47 16.98
CA GLU A 241 -8.84 -2.15 17.20
C GLU A 241 -9.52 -1.62 15.93
N GLN A 242 -8.84 -1.69 14.78
CA GLN A 242 -9.44 -1.31 13.49
C GLN A 242 -10.69 -2.14 13.17
N HIS A 243 -10.62 -3.45 13.33
CA HIS A 243 -11.77 -4.34 13.08
C HIS A 243 -12.93 -4.07 14.04
N HIS A 244 -12.63 -3.68 15.29
CA HIS A 244 -13.66 -3.28 16.26
C HIS A 244 -14.42 -2.04 15.77
N VAL A 245 -13.72 -1.01 15.29
CA VAL A 245 -14.35 0.19 14.69
C VAL A 245 -15.28 -0.20 13.54
N PHE A 246 -14.86 -1.10 12.66
CA PHE A 246 -15.67 -1.54 11.51
C PHE A 246 -16.97 -2.24 11.94
N ARG A 247 -16.91 -3.03 13.02
CA ARG A 247 -18.07 -3.74 13.59
C ARG A 247 -19.02 -2.79 14.32
N ALA A 248 -18.47 -1.82 15.06
CA ALA A 248 -19.25 -0.90 15.87
C ALA A 248 -20.01 0.12 15.02
N HIS A 249 -19.41 0.62 13.92
CA HIS A 249 -19.97 1.72 13.14
C HIS A 249 -20.48 1.28 11.76
N ARG A 250 -21.51 0.43 11.76
CA ARG A 250 -22.07 -0.20 10.55
C ARG A 250 -22.66 0.77 9.53
N ASN A 251 -23.06 1.96 9.96
CA ASN A 251 -23.64 3.00 9.10
C ASN A 251 -22.55 3.85 8.39
N THR A 252 -21.28 3.65 8.73
CA THR A 252 -20.15 4.36 8.14
C THR A 252 -19.45 3.46 7.16
N VAL A 253 -19.18 3.95 5.96
CA VAL A 253 -18.39 3.24 4.95
C VAL A 253 -16.92 3.43 5.28
N PHE A 254 -16.21 2.33 5.49
CA PHE A 254 -14.76 2.33 5.69
C PHE A 254 -14.04 1.77 4.47
N ILE A 255 -12.88 2.36 4.15
CA ILE A 255 -11.92 1.85 3.18
C ILE A 255 -10.65 1.51 3.95
N ALA A 256 -10.39 0.24 4.18
CA ALA A 256 -9.16 -0.21 4.83
C ALA A 256 -8.00 -0.10 3.84
N ALA A 257 -7.09 0.84 4.10
CA ALA A 257 -5.90 1.05 3.28
C ALA A 257 -5.04 -0.22 3.24
N HIS A 258 -4.39 -0.48 2.09
CA HIS A 258 -3.44 -1.58 1.93
C HIS A 258 -4.04 -2.96 2.26
N PHE A 259 -5.32 -3.20 1.89
CA PHE A 259 -6.06 -4.40 2.29
C PHE A 259 -6.13 -4.60 3.82
N GLY A 260 -6.05 -3.52 4.59
CA GLY A 260 -5.96 -3.59 6.06
C GLY A 260 -4.74 -4.38 6.54
N TRP A 261 -3.67 -4.41 5.74
CA TRP A 261 -2.46 -5.21 5.92
C TRP A 261 -2.69 -6.73 6.04
N LEU A 262 -3.77 -7.23 5.44
CA LEU A 262 -4.11 -8.66 5.35
C LEU A 262 -3.92 -9.23 3.93
N ALA A 263 -3.16 -8.55 3.06
CA ALA A 263 -2.87 -9.04 1.71
C ALA A 263 -2.07 -10.36 1.72
N ASN A 264 -1.34 -10.64 2.79
CA ASN A 264 -0.64 -11.90 3.04
C ASN A 264 -1.56 -13.01 3.60
N ASP A 265 -2.77 -12.67 4.07
CA ASP A 265 -3.79 -13.61 4.57
C ASP A 265 -5.17 -13.23 4.02
N LEU A 266 -5.40 -13.53 2.75
CA LEU A 266 -6.67 -13.25 2.06
C LEU A 266 -7.86 -14.02 2.67
N SER A 267 -7.60 -15.11 3.38
CA SER A 267 -8.64 -15.86 4.08
C SER A 267 -9.21 -15.08 5.26
N SER A 268 -8.35 -14.49 6.08
CA SER A 268 -8.76 -13.64 7.20
C SER A 268 -9.41 -12.34 6.71
N LEU A 269 -8.87 -11.73 5.65
CA LEU A 269 -9.50 -10.57 5.02
C LEU A 269 -10.91 -10.89 4.49
N GLY A 270 -11.08 -12.06 3.87
CA GLY A 270 -12.39 -12.50 3.38
C GLY A 270 -13.43 -12.63 4.50
N LYS A 271 -13.03 -13.19 5.65
CA LYS A 271 -13.90 -13.26 6.83
C LYS A 271 -14.33 -11.89 7.33
N LEU A 272 -13.40 -10.93 7.38
CA LEU A 272 -13.70 -9.55 7.74
C LEU A 272 -14.72 -8.92 6.79
N LEU A 273 -14.53 -9.10 5.47
CA LEU A 273 -15.45 -8.55 4.47
C LEU A 273 -16.82 -9.22 4.51
N ASP A 274 -16.90 -10.52 4.78
CA ASP A 274 -18.17 -11.25 4.97
C ASP A 274 -18.90 -10.76 6.24
N GLU A 275 -18.16 -10.48 7.32
CA GLU A 275 -18.70 -9.96 8.58
C GLU A 275 -19.12 -8.48 8.49
N CYS A 276 -18.33 -7.64 7.78
CA CYS A 276 -18.47 -6.19 7.75
C CYS A 276 -18.87 -5.67 6.35
N PRO A 277 -20.19 -5.60 6.01
CA PRO A 277 -20.66 -5.15 4.70
C PRO A 277 -20.33 -3.67 4.41
N ASN A 278 -20.03 -2.88 5.40
CA ASN A 278 -19.63 -1.47 5.31
C ASN A 278 -18.13 -1.25 5.03
N VAL A 279 -17.32 -2.33 4.94
CA VAL A 279 -15.86 -2.22 4.73
C VAL A 279 -15.52 -2.51 3.27
N TYR A 280 -14.73 -1.67 2.68
CA TYR A 280 -14.04 -1.79 1.40
C TYR A 280 -12.55 -1.85 1.64
N VAL A 281 -11.79 -2.29 0.65
CA VAL A 281 -10.32 -2.37 0.70
C VAL A 281 -9.72 -1.77 -0.56
N GLU A 282 -8.48 -1.29 -0.49
CA GLU A 282 -7.79 -0.79 -1.67
C GLU A 282 -6.37 -1.36 -1.75
N ILE A 283 -5.82 -1.42 -2.98
CA ILE A 283 -4.63 -2.19 -3.33
C ILE A 283 -3.31 -1.42 -3.23
N ALA A 284 -3.31 -0.20 -2.69
CA ALA A 284 -2.08 0.58 -2.58
C ALA A 284 -1.00 -0.18 -1.79
N ALA A 285 0.20 -0.09 -2.27
CA ALA A 285 1.42 -0.65 -1.66
C ALA A 285 1.45 -2.17 -1.40
N ILE A 286 0.42 -2.94 -1.83
CA ILE A 286 0.36 -4.40 -1.59
C ILE A 286 0.35 -5.24 -2.88
N ILE A 287 0.68 -4.63 -4.01
CA ILE A 287 0.66 -5.33 -5.30
C ILE A 287 1.65 -6.51 -5.35
N ALA A 288 2.72 -6.45 -4.56
CA ALA A 288 3.69 -7.53 -4.46
C ALA A 288 3.11 -8.78 -3.77
N GLU A 289 2.31 -8.60 -2.73
CA GLU A 289 1.61 -9.70 -2.05
C GLU A 289 0.63 -10.38 -3.01
N LEU A 290 -0.13 -9.61 -3.77
CA LEU A 290 -1.08 -10.13 -4.76
C LEU A 290 -0.38 -10.86 -5.90
N GLY A 291 0.68 -10.27 -6.47
CA GLY A 291 1.43 -10.87 -7.59
C GLY A 291 2.21 -12.13 -7.20
N ARG A 292 2.49 -12.35 -5.90
CA ARG A 292 3.15 -13.58 -5.41
C ARG A 292 2.20 -14.74 -5.15
N GLN A 293 0.88 -14.48 -5.09
CA GLN A 293 -0.16 -15.48 -4.87
C GLN A 293 -1.31 -15.37 -5.91
N PRO A 294 -0.99 -15.43 -7.24
CA PRO A 294 -1.91 -15.02 -8.29
C PRO A 294 -3.23 -15.81 -8.33
N ARG A 295 -3.20 -17.11 -8.02
CA ARG A 295 -4.41 -17.93 -8.03
C ARG A 295 -5.39 -17.53 -6.92
N GLN A 296 -4.91 -17.48 -5.68
CA GLN A 296 -5.72 -17.08 -4.53
C GLN A 296 -6.18 -15.62 -4.65
N ALA A 297 -5.31 -14.73 -5.13
CA ALA A 297 -5.66 -13.33 -5.38
C ALA A 297 -6.77 -13.21 -6.44
N LYS A 298 -6.66 -13.94 -7.56
CA LYS A 298 -7.72 -13.95 -8.59
C LYS A 298 -9.06 -14.40 -8.04
N ASP A 299 -9.09 -15.50 -7.28
CA ASP A 299 -10.30 -16.03 -6.65
C ASP A 299 -10.89 -15.01 -5.66
N PHE A 300 -10.03 -14.37 -4.85
CA PHE A 300 -10.41 -13.33 -3.92
C PHE A 300 -11.02 -12.12 -4.64
N PHE A 301 -10.36 -11.60 -5.69
CA PHE A 301 -10.89 -10.49 -6.48
C PHE A 301 -12.22 -10.82 -7.15
N THR A 302 -12.39 -12.04 -7.62
CA THR A 302 -13.65 -12.51 -8.23
C THR A 302 -14.77 -12.57 -7.19
N LYS A 303 -14.50 -13.11 -6.00
CA LYS A 303 -15.49 -13.22 -4.92
C LYS A 303 -15.89 -11.85 -4.35
N TYR A 304 -14.88 -10.98 -4.09
CA TYR A 304 -15.09 -9.70 -3.43
C TYR A 304 -14.99 -8.50 -4.40
N GLN A 305 -15.28 -8.73 -5.69
CA GLN A 305 -15.16 -7.76 -6.77
C GLN A 305 -15.86 -6.42 -6.52
N ASP A 306 -16.91 -6.41 -5.71
CA ASP A 306 -17.70 -5.23 -5.36
C ASP A 306 -17.15 -4.45 -4.15
N ARG A 307 -16.02 -4.90 -3.59
CA ARG A 307 -15.48 -4.39 -2.32
C ARG A 307 -14.03 -3.89 -2.46
N ILE A 308 -13.43 -4.02 -3.64
CA ILE A 308 -12.02 -3.69 -3.89
C ILE A 308 -11.93 -2.43 -4.75
N LEU A 309 -11.06 -1.50 -4.37
CA LEU A 309 -10.79 -0.26 -5.09
C LEU A 309 -9.33 -0.19 -5.53
N PHE A 310 -9.08 0.61 -6.56
CA PHE A 310 -7.71 0.91 -6.99
C PHE A 310 -7.13 2.05 -6.15
N GLY A 311 -5.92 1.88 -5.69
CA GLY A 311 -5.09 2.88 -5.04
C GLY A 311 -3.62 2.58 -5.23
N LYS A 312 -2.74 3.60 -5.19
CA LYS A 312 -1.29 3.43 -5.40
C LYS A 312 -0.46 3.92 -4.21
N ASP A 313 -0.95 4.87 -3.42
CA ASP A 313 -0.31 5.55 -2.31
C ASP A 313 0.61 6.70 -2.75
N SER A 314 1.76 6.42 -3.32
CA SER A 314 2.73 7.42 -3.77
C SER A 314 2.63 7.72 -5.26
N TRP A 315 2.80 8.99 -5.65
CA TRP A 315 2.82 9.40 -7.05
C TRP A 315 4.17 9.11 -7.69
N VAL A 316 4.30 7.95 -8.29
CA VAL A 316 5.45 7.55 -9.14
C VAL A 316 4.88 6.91 -10.40
N PRO A 317 4.69 7.68 -11.51
CA PRO A 317 4.00 7.23 -12.72
C PRO A 317 4.53 5.89 -13.30
N SER A 318 5.83 5.69 -13.28
CA SER A 318 6.45 4.46 -13.80
C SER A 318 6.10 3.19 -13.00
N GLU A 319 5.66 3.31 -11.77
CA GLU A 319 5.30 2.14 -10.95
C GLU A 319 3.88 1.64 -11.22
N TYR A 320 2.97 2.47 -11.74
CA TYR A 320 1.58 2.07 -12.05
C TYR A 320 1.51 0.93 -13.06
N VAL A 321 2.43 0.89 -14.01
CA VAL A 321 2.46 -0.18 -15.02
C VAL A 321 2.63 -1.57 -14.40
N THR A 322 3.26 -1.67 -13.25
CA THR A 322 3.35 -2.93 -12.49
C THR A 322 1.98 -3.37 -11.97
N TYR A 323 1.18 -2.42 -11.48
CA TYR A 323 -0.20 -2.70 -11.05
C TYR A 323 -1.06 -3.18 -12.21
N PHE A 324 -1.00 -2.49 -13.35
CA PHE A 324 -1.74 -2.91 -14.55
C PHE A 324 -1.30 -4.30 -15.01
N ARG A 325 0.01 -4.57 -15.05
CA ARG A 325 0.54 -5.87 -15.45
C ARG A 325 0.06 -7.00 -14.54
N VAL A 326 0.05 -6.78 -13.23
CA VAL A 326 -0.48 -7.77 -12.26
C VAL A 326 -1.98 -7.98 -12.47
N LEU A 327 -2.77 -6.93 -12.62
CA LEU A 327 -4.23 -7.05 -12.68
C LEU A 327 -4.73 -7.59 -14.04
N GLU A 328 -4.13 -7.14 -15.16
CA GLU A 328 -4.67 -7.31 -16.51
C GLU A 328 -4.09 -8.49 -17.27
N THR A 329 -2.85 -8.92 -16.95
CA THR A 329 -2.15 -9.95 -17.75
C THR A 329 -2.06 -11.29 -17.05
N ALA A 330 -1.70 -12.33 -17.82
CA ALA A 330 -1.30 -13.64 -17.32
C ALA A 330 0.23 -13.81 -17.31
N ASP A 331 0.98 -12.72 -17.31
CA ASP A 331 2.44 -12.75 -17.33
C ASP A 331 3.03 -13.48 -16.14
N GLU A 332 4.14 -14.17 -16.35
CA GLU A 332 4.77 -14.99 -15.34
C GLU A 332 6.17 -14.46 -15.00
N TYR A 333 6.53 -14.61 -13.71
CA TYR A 333 7.89 -14.46 -13.20
C TYR A 333 8.58 -13.14 -13.56
N PHE A 334 7.86 -12.02 -13.51
CA PHE A 334 8.44 -10.70 -13.76
C PHE A 334 8.87 -10.01 -12.44
N PRO A 335 9.85 -9.09 -12.48
CA PRO A 335 10.37 -8.45 -11.29
C PRO A 335 9.37 -7.48 -10.65
N TYR A 336 9.41 -7.39 -9.33
CA TYR A 336 8.79 -6.31 -8.58
C TYR A 336 9.60 -5.01 -8.77
N HIS A 337 8.92 -3.87 -8.88
CA HIS A 337 9.59 -2.59 -9.16
C HIS A 337 10.40 -2.02 -7.98
N LYS A 338 10.08 -2.40 -6.74
CA LYS A 338 10.80 -1.94 -5.54
C LYS A 338 11.80 -2.99 -5.06
N LYS A 339 12.94 -3.11 -5.73
CA LYS A 339 14.00 -4.08 -5.37
C LYS A 339 14.50 -3.96 -3.94
N TYR A 340 14.51 -2.73 -3.40
CA TYR A 340 14.94 -2.46 -2.02
C TYR A 340 13.99 -3.03 -0.96
N HIS A 341 12.78 -3.46 -1.32
CA HIS A 341 11.89 -4.19 -0.43
C HIS A 341 12.30 -5.66 -0.34
N ALA A 342 12.44 -6.31 -1.51
CA ALA A 342 12.84 -7.70 -1.66
C ALA A 342 13.03 -8.05 -3.14
N PHE A 343 13.75 -9.13 -3.43
CA PHE A 343 13.95 -9.66 -4.79
C PHE A 343 12.76 -10.49 -5.28
N TRP A 344 11.55 -10.03 -5.09
CA TRP A 344 10.35 -10.79 -5.44
C TRP A 344 10.14 -10.88 -6.95
N ARG A 345 9.62 -12.03 -7.38
CA ARG A 345 9.05 -12.25 -8.70
C ARG A 345 7.55 -12.34 -8.59
N MET A 346 6.85 -11.76 -9.57
CA MET A 346 5.42 -11.62 -9.56
C MET A 346 4.79 -12.29 -10.77
N TYR A 347 3.49 -12.49 -10.70
CA TYR A 347 2.65 -13.11 -11.72
C TYR A 347 1.38 -12.28 -11.92
N GLY A 348 0.87 -12.28 -13.14
CA GLY A 348 -0.39 -11.64 -13.47
C GLY A 348 -1.59 -12.47 -13.01
N LEU A 349 -2.66 -11.77 -12.64
CA LEU A 349 -3.93 -12.35 -12.20
C LEU A 349 -4.87 -12.65 -13.38
N ALA A 350 -4.69 -11.98 -14.52
CA ALA A 350 -5.62 -12.05 -15.66
C ALA A 350 -7.07 -11.89 -15.21
N LEU A 351 -7.39 -10.78 -14.54
CA LEU A 351 -8.73 -10.52 -14.04
C LEU A 351 -9.71 -10.34 -15.20
N PRO A 352 -10.94 -10.87 -15.11
CA PRO A 352 -11.98 -10.60 -16.08
C PRO A 352 -12.30 -9.10 -16.19
N ASP A 353 -12.69 -8.65 -17.38
CA ASP A 353 -12.96 -7.23 -17.65
C ASP A 353 -14.00 -6.62 -16.69
N GLU A 354 -15.02 -7.36 -16.32
CA GLU A 354 -16.03 -6.85 -15.36
C GLU A 354 -15.48 -6.69 -13.96
N VAL A 355 -14.54 -7.52 -13.54
CA VAL A 355 -13.82 -7.37 -12.27
C VAL A 355 -12.88 -6.16 -12.34
N LEU A 356 -12.12 -6.02 -13.45
CA LEU A 356 -11.23 -4.88 -13.66
C LEU A 356 -12.00 -3.55 -13.60
N LYS A 357 -13.14 -3.43 -14.30
CA LYS A 357 -13.98 -2.22 -14.28
C LYS A 357 -14.47 -1.88 -12.87
N LYS A 358 -14.83 -2.89 -12.07
CA LYS A 358 -15.25 -2.69 -10.67
C LYS A 358 -14.10 -2.14 -9.82
N VAL A 359 -12.92 -2.74 -9.91
CA VAL A 359 -11.73 -2.32 -9.17
C VAL A 359 -11.28 -0.93 -9.62
N TYR A 360 -11.24 -0.68 -10.92
CA TYR A 360 -10.72 0.56 -11.47
C TYR A 360 -11.62 1.77 -11.22
N TYR A 361 -12.95 1.62 -11.33
CA TYR A 361 -13.82 2.79 -11.20
C TYR A 361 -15.21 2.55 -10.61
N LYS A 362 -15.90 1.44 -10.94
CA LYS A 362 -17.32 1.27 -10.58
C LYS A 362 -17.53 1.32 -9.06
N ASN A 363 -16.64 0.70 -8.28
CA ASN A 363 -16.75 0.69 -6.82
C ASN A 363 -16.52 2.09 -6.23
N ALA A 364 -15.51 2.82 -6.70
CA ALA A 364 -15.25 4.19 -6.27
C ALA A 364 -16.43 5.12 -6.61
N LEU A 365 -16.97 5.03 -7.83
CA LEU A 365 -18.15 5.79 -8.25
C LEU A 365 -19.41 5.50 -7.40
N ARG A 366 -19.49 4.31 -6.80
CA ARG A 366 -20.61 3.92 -5.96
C ARG A 366 -20.53 4.48 -4.55
N ILE A 367 -19.32 4.51 -3.95
CA ILE A 367 -19.15 4.81 -2.52
C ILE A 367 -18.65 6.23 -2.25
N ILE A 368 -18.07 6.90 -3.23
CA ILE A 368 -17.58 8.29 -3.07
C ILE A 368 -18.60 9.24 -3.68
N PRO A 369 -19.15 10.18 -2.91
CA PRO A 369 -20.26 11.03 -3.39
C PRO A 369 -19.82 12.06 -4.43
N GLY A 370 -20.66 12.25 -5.46
CA GLY A 370 -20.55 13.35 -6.42
C GLY A 370 -19.34 13.29 -7.34
N LEU A 371 -18.85 12.09 -7.68
CA LEU A 371 -17.85 11.92 -8.72
C LEU A 371 -18.45 12.13 -10.11
N ASP A 372 -17.67 12.74 -11.01
CA ASP A 372 -18.03 12.83 -12.42
C ASP A 372 -17.94 11.46 -13.10
N LYS A 373 -19.04 11.05 -13.71
CA LYS A 373 -19.15 9.75 -14.40
C LYS A 373 -18.86 9.82 -15.90
N SER A 374 -18.71 11.02 -16.45
CA SER A 374 -18.61 11.23 -17.90
C SER A 374 -17.38 10.60 -18.55
N SER A 375 -16.30 10.43 -17.77
CA SER A 375 -15.04 9.81 -18.24
C SER A 375 -15.05 8.28 -18.25
N PHE A 376 -16.13 7.64 -17.79
CA PHE A 376 -16.16 6.19 -17.64
C PHE A 376 -17.15 5.52 -18.60
N PRO A 377 -16.76 4.36 -19.17
CA PRO A 377 -17.69 3.56 -20.01
C PRO A 377 -18.94 3.16 -19.20
N GLN A 378 -20.08 3.20 -19.89
CA GLN A 378 -21.38 2.78 -19.34
C GLN A 378 -21.43 1.27 -19.07
#